data_1bcc32f19b4cea620f1417aa36c40269
#
_entry.id   1bcc32f19b4cea620f1417aa36c40269
#
_cell.length_a   1.000
_cell.length_b   1.000
_cell.length_c   1.000
_cell.angle_alpha   90.00
_cell.angle_beta   90.00
_cell.angle_gamma   90.00
#
_symmetry.space_group_name_H-M   'P 1'
#
loop_
_entity.id
_entity.type
_entity.pdbx_description
1 polymer ?
#
loop_
_entity_poly.entity_id
_entity_poly.type
_entity_poly.pdbx_seq_one_letter_code
_entity_poly.pdbx_strand_id
1 'polypeptide(L)'
;MPDEALHQQIQNLKKHNARLKRIAHDARNKLNAALDGTGLCLWQLDIPSGKLVIFNRRWGAMLGFQPKELSAQFAVWREHLHPEDAEEVLTAFYDHIEGRAPYYEALHRMIAKNGKVSWVLDRGRVSEWDAHGNALKVTGTHIDMTKEKQYEAQLSALAHHDPLTGLTNRHALQSHFERMKKQGPLCVAYIDLDNFKHVNDTLGHRSGDEVLIQLCQRMHEVVPAAVVIGRIGGDEFALLMPYLISFPKVRITAQALLEAALTPFELDNGRAQIGASVGIAQVRAGDDFSAALVRADEAMYNIKRNGKHGFGLASAS
;
A
#
# COMPACT_ATOMS: atom_id res chain seq x y z
N MET A 1 20.61 -70.50 26.54
CA MET A 1 19.30 -70.13 27.15
C MET A 1 19.17 -68.62 27.54
N PRO A 2 19.96 -67.96 28.41
CA PRO A 2 19.85 -66.50 28.60
C PRO A 2 20.23 -65.71 27.39
N ASP A 3 21.20 -66.14 26.59
CA ASP A 3 21.72 -65.44 25.39
C ASP A 3 20.71 -65.40 24.22
N GLU A 4 19.91 -66.45 24.04
CA GLU A 4 18.90 -66.48 22.98
C GLU A 4 17.72 -65.53 23.24
N ALA A 5 17.29 -65.43 24.52
CA ALA A 5 16.25 -64.53 24.92
C ALA A 5 16.70 -63.06 24.74
N LEU A 6 17.94 -62.74 25.06
CA LEU A 6 18.53 -61.41 24.87
C LEU A 6 18.68 -61.08 23.39
N HIS A 7 19.13 -62.05 22.57
CA HIS A 7 19.20 -61.87 21.10
C HIS A 7 17.81 -61.58 20.48
N GLN A 8 16.78 -62.32 20.91
CA GLN A 8 15.42 -62.09 20.43
C GLN A 8 14.88 -60.69 20.85
N GLN A 9 15.19 -60.27 22.05
CA GLN A 9 14.81 -58.94 22.55
C GLN A 9 15.50 -57.84 21.73
N ILE A 10 16.78 -57.97 21.45
CA ILE A 10 17.54 -57.02 20.61
C ILE A 10 16.98 -56.97 19.19
N GLN A 11 16.62 -58.09 18.59
CA GLN A 11 16.00 -58.14 17.25
C GLN A 11 14.64 -57.46 17.25
N ASN A 12 13.81 -57.66 18.26
CA ASN A 12 12.50 -57.01 18.40
C ASN A 12 12.66 -55.49 18.57
N LEU A 13 13.58 -55.04 19.39
CA LEU A 13 13.88 -53.59 19.58
C LEU A 13 14.40 -52.99 18.29
N LYS A 14 15.28 -53.63 17.53
CA LYS A 14 15.74 -53.18 16.20
C LYS A 14 14.59 -53.01 15.23
N LYS A 15 13.70 -53.99 15.15
CA LYS A 15 12.48 -53.93 14.27
C LYS A 15 11.56 -52.80 14.72
N HIS A 16 11.33 -52.66 16.00
CA HIS A 16 10.50 -51.54 16.54
C HIS A 16 11.10 -50.17 16.24
N ASN A 17 12.38 -50.00 16.46
CA ASN A 17 13.10 -48.77 16.13
C ASN A 17 13.08 -48.44 14.62
N ALA A 18 13.24 -49.44 13.77
CA ALA A 18 13.13 -49.28 12.31
C ALA A 18 11.72 -48.81 11.92
N ARG A 19 10.67 -49.40 12.52
CA ARG A 19 9.27 -49.00 12.29
C ARG A 19 9.02 -47.54 12.76
N LEU A 20 9.47 -47.17 13.97
CA LEU A 20 9.32 -45.81 14.48
C LEU A 20 10.03 -44.81 13.60
N LYS A 21 11.27 -45.09 13.14
CA LYS A 21 12.02 -44.20 12.23
C LYS A 21 11.28 -44.00 10.92
N ARG A 22 10.64 -45.06 10.36
CA ARG A 22 9.87 -44.95 9.12
C ARG A 22 8.60 -44.10 9.31
N ILE A 23 7.88 -44.28 10.42
CA ILE A 23 6.69 -43.47 10.76
C ILE A 23 7.09 -41.99 10.92
N ALA A 24 8.16 -41.71 11.67
CA ALA A 24 8.66 -40.35 11.87
C ALA A 24 9.10 -39.72 10.53
N HIS A 25 9.76 -40.47 9.66
CA HIS A 25 10.18 -39.99 8.33
C HIS A 25 8.96 -39.67 7.43
N ASP A 26 7.96 -40.56 7.40
CA ASP A 26 6.74 -40.33 6.62
C ASP A 26 5.92 -39.14 7.13
N ALA A 27 5.78 -39.01 8.45
CA ALA A 27 5.13 -37.83 9.07
C ALA A 27 5.87 -36.53 8.75
N ARG A 28 7.20 -36.53 8.79
CA ARG A 28 8.03 -35.38 8.42
C ARG A 28 7.88 -35.00 6.95
N ASN A 29 7.86 -36.01 6.05
CA ASN A 29 7.66 -35.76 4.62
C ASN A 29 6.29 -35.14 4.33
N LYS A 30 5.23 -35.66 4.96
CA LYS A 30 3.86 -35.11 4.85
C LYS A 30 3.78 -33.69 5.37
N LEU A 31 4.40 -33.41 6.52
CA LEU A 31 4.47 -32.06 7.09
C LEU A 31 5.21 -31.11 6.13
N ASN A 32 6.38 -31.51 5.63
CA ASN A 32 7.15 -30.67 4.71
C ASN A 32 6.35 -30.38 3.41
N ALA A 33 5.70 -31.37 2.84
CA ALA A 33 4.87 -31.20 1.64
C ALA A 33 3.70 -30.23 1.89
N ALA A 34 3.05 -30.31 3.06
CA ALA A 34 1.98 -29.38 3.44
C ALA A 34 2.51 -27.95 3.64
N LEU A 35 3.63 -27.77 4.33
CA LEU A 35 4.28 -26.47 4.54
C LEU A 35 4.74 -25.86 3.22
N ASP A 36 5.31 -26.67 2.32
CA ASP A 36 5.78 -26.20 1.02
C ASP A 36 4.62 -25.81 0.10
N GLY A 37 3.51 -26.51 0.16
CA GLY A 37 2.30 -26.18 -0.59
C GLY A 37 1.62 -24.89 -0.14
N THR A 38 1.65 -24.58 1.15
CA THR A 38 0.97 -23.43 1.74
C THR A 38 1.83 -22.15 1.81
N GLY A 39 3.14 -22.24 1.54
CA GLY A 39 4.04 -21.10 1.72
C GLY A 39 4.41 -20.78 3.19
N LEU A 40 3.92 -21.57 4.13
CA LEU A 40 4.19 -21.40 5.55
C LEU A 40 5.65 -21.72 5.90
N CYS A 41 6.26 -20.92 6.76
CA CYS A 41 7.48 -21.27 7.47
C CYS A 41 7.12 -21.67 8.89
N LEU A 42 7.40 -22.90 9.29
CA LEU A 42 7.21 -23.37 10.65
C LEU A 42 8.50 -23.19 11.45
N TRP A 43 8.39 -22.56 12.61
CA TRP A 43 9.51 -22.33 13.52
C TRP A 43 9.17 -22.77 14.94
N GLN A 44 10.21 -23.05 15.72
CA GLN A 44 10.13 -23.31 17.14
C GLN A 44 11.27 -22.61 17.86
N LEU A 45 10.95 -21.87 18.91
CA LEU A 45 11.91 -21.19 19.77
C LEU A 45 11.99 -21.93 21.10
N ASP A 46 13.19 -22.27 21.50
CA ASP A 46 13.53 -22.69 22.86
C ASP A 46 13.86 -21.42 23.66
N ILE A 47 13.00 -21.06 24.60
CA ILE A 47 13.09 -19.81 25.33
C ILE A 47 14.35 -19.72 26.18
N PRO A 48 14.73 -20.74 27.00
CA PRO A 48 15.90 -20.64 27.86
C PRO A 48 17.22 -20.45 27.10
N SER A 49 17.37 -21.08 25.94
CA SER A 49 18.60 -21.00 25.14
C SER A 49 18.55 -19.94 24.03
N GLY A 50 17.38 -19.39 23.72
CA GLY A 50 17.18 -18.51 22.58
C GLY A 50 17.36 -19.20 21.21
N LYS A 51 17.48 -20.54 21.19
CA LYS A 51 17.69 -21.32 19.98
C LYS A 51 16.40 -21.43 19.18
N LEU A 52 16.47 -20.98 17.93
CA LEU A 52 15.40 -21.09 16.95
C LEU A 52 15.61 -22.32 16.06
N VAL A 53 14.60 -23.17 15.94
CA VAL A 53 14.58 -24.30 15.01
C VAL A 53 13.61 -23.98 13.89
N ILE A 54 14.09 -23.99 12.65
CA ILE A 54 13.27 -23.74 11.47
C ILE A 54 13.07 -25.07 10.74
N PHE A 55 11.82 -25.49 10.62
CA PHE A 55 11.46 -26.80 10.09
C PHE A 55 11.51 -26.87 8.56
N ASN A 56 11.33 -25.74 7.86
CA ASN A 56 11.51 -25.68 6.42
C ASN A 56 12.41 -24.50 6.01
N ARG A 57 12.96 -24.58 4.79
CA ARG A 57 14.00 -23.63 4.31
C ARG A 57 13.47 -22.24 3.91
N ARG A 58 12.19 -21.95 4.08
CA ARG A 58 11.57 -20.74 3.52
C ARG A 58 11.89 -19.47 4.27
N TRP A 59 12.13 -19.53 5.58
CA TRP A 59 12.38 -18.33 6.38
C TRP A 59 13.60 -17.53 5.88
N GLY A 60 14.74 -18.20 5.72
CA GLY A 60 15.94 -17.54 5.21
C GLY A 60 15.80 -17.09 3.75
N ALA A 61 15.13 -17.89 2.92
CA ALA A 61 14.91 -17.56 1.52
C ALA A 61 14.04 -16.29 1.35
N MET A 62 13.05 -16.08 2.19
CA MET A 62 12.20 -14.88 2.21
C MET A 62 13.03 -13.61 2.47
N LEU A 63 14.05 -13.71 3.35
CA LEU A 63 14.96 -12.61 3.67
C LEU A 63 16.22 -12.58 2.78
N GLY A 64 16.29 -13.42 1.74
CA GLY A 64 17.42 -13.47 0.81
C GLY A 64 18.67 -14.15 1.34
N PHE A 65 18.56 -14.98 2.39
CA PHE A 65 19.66 -15.73 2.96
C PHE A 65 19.68 -17.18 2.48
N GLN A 66 20.90 -17.70 2.28
CA GLN A 66 21.09 -19.13 2.09
C GLN A 66 20.95 -19.86 3.45
N PRO A 67 20.55 -21.14 3.47
CA PRO A 67 20.32 -21.90 4.71
C PRO A 67 21.50 -21.96 5.69
N LYS A 68 22.73 -21.74 5.20
CA LYS A 68 23.97 -21.77 6.01
C LYS A 68 24.40 -20.37 6.50
N GLU A 69 23.79 -19.30 6.00
CA GLU A 69 24.17 -17.92 6.30
C GLU A 69 23.47 -17.37 7.55
N LEU A 70 22.31 -17.93 7.89
CA LEU A 70 21.54 -17.49 9.06
C LEU A 70 21.80 -18.43 10.24
N SER A 71 22.29 -17.86 11.33
CA SER A 71 22.22 -18.51 12.64
C SER A 71 20.76 -18.53 13.10
N ALA A 72 20.24 -19.73 13.38
CA ALA A 72 18.88 -19.90 13.85
C ALA A 72 18.76 -19.52 15.34
N GLN A 73 18.74 -18.22 15.62
CA GLN A 73 18.63 -17.65 16.97
C GLN A 73 17.59 -16.52 16.99
N PHE A 74 16.91 -16.36 18.10
CA PHE A 74 15.94 -15.29 18.32
C PHE A 74 16.55 -13.90 18.15
N ALA A 75 17.80 -13.70 18.57
CA ALA A 75 18.51 -12.44 18.40
C ALA A 75 18.62 -12.05 16.92
N VAL A 76 18.94 -13.01 16.03
CA VAL A 76 19.03 -12.77 14.58
C VAL A 76 17.67 -12.37 13.99
N TRP A 77 16.58 -13.03 14.39
CA TRP A 77 15.24 -12.63 13.98
C TRP A 77 14.93 -11.17 14.39
N ARG A 78 15.24 -10.82 15.65
CA ARG A 78 15.02 -9.47 16.18
C ARG A 78 15.79 -8.40 15.43
N GLU A 79 17.04 -8.68 15.02
CA GLU A 79 17.89 -7.75 14.25
C GLU A 79 17.33 -7.44 12.85
N HIS A 80 16.47 -8.30 12.31
CA HIS A 80 15.84 -8.11 11.00
C HIS A 80 14.45 -7.46 11.07
N LEU A 81 13.92 -7.20 12.27
CA LEU A 81 12.69 -6.42 12.41
C LEU A 81 12.90 -4.99 11.91
N HIS A 82 11.88 -4.46 11.25
CA HIS A 82 11.91 -3.03 10.90
C HIS A 82 11.92 -2.18 12.18
N PRO A 83 12.78 -1.14 12.29
CA PRO A 83 12.93 -0.37 13.53
C PRO A 83 11.62 0.21 14.07
N GLU A 84 10.72 0.66 13.19
CA GLU A 84 9.42 1.21 13.61
C GLU A 84 8.44 0.15 14.15
N ASP A 85 8.62 -1.13 13.78
CA ASP A 85 7.70 -2.21 14.18
C ASP A 85 8.25 -3.01 15.38
N ALA A 86 9.54 -2.91 15.65
CA ALA A 86 10.25 -3.78 16.59
C ALA A 86 9.68 -3.74 18.02
N GLU A 87 9.33 -2.56 18.52
CA GLU A 87 8.80 -2.40 19.89
C GLU A 87 7.44 -3.09 20.05
N GLU A 88 6.51 -2.87 19.13
CA GLU A 88 5.17 -3.46 19.15
C GLU A 88 5.24 -4.98 19.01
N VAL A 89 6.06 -5.49 18.08
CA VAL A 89 6.23 -6.93 17.82
C VAL A 89 6.82 -7.65 19.04
N LEU A 90 7.85 -7.08 19.64
CA LEU A 90 8.49 -7.65 20.84
C LEU A 90 7.55 -7.62 22.04
N THR A 91 6.80 -6.53 22.22
CA THR A 91 5.79 -6.43 23.29
C THR A 91 4.74 -7.53 23.14
N ALA A 92 4.16 -7.70 21.95
CA ALA A 92 3.18 -8.76 21.70
C ALA A 92 3.74 -10.17 21.95
N PHE A 93 5.01 -10.39 21.57
CA PHE A 93 5.68 -11.66 21.84
C PHE A 93 5.87 -11.92 23.34
N TYR A 94 6.38 -10.93 24.09
CA TYR A 94 6.59 -11.06 25.54
C TYR A 94 5.29 -11.17 26.30
N ASP A 95 4.24 -10.46 25.92
CA ASP A 95 2.91 -10.59 26.52
C ASP A 95 2.38 -12.02 26.43
N HIS A 96 2.63 -12.68 25.29
CA HIS A 96 2.21 -14.06 25.12
C HIS A 96 3.03 -15.05 25.97
N ILE A 97 4.36 -14.97 25.98
CA ILE A 97 5.19 -15.92 26.74
C ILE A 97 5.10 -15.72 28.24
N GLU A 98 4.67 -14.55 28.71
CA GLU A 98 4.40 -14.24 30.12
C GLU A 98 2.93 -14.51 30.50
N GLY A 99 2.13 -15.05 29.59
CA GLY A 99 0.74 -15.45 29.85
C GLY A 99 -0.27 -14.30 29.87
N ARG A 100 0.11 -13.08 29.47
CA ARG A 100 -0.81 -11.94 29.38
C ARG A 100 -1.69 -11.99 28.11
N ALA A 101 -1.23 -12.67 27.06
CA ALA A 101 -1.97 -12.86 25.82
C ALA A 101 -2.13 -14.36 25.50
N PRO A 102 -3.30 -14.82 24.96
CA PRO A 102 -3.55 -16.23 24.70
C PRO A 102 -2.74 -16.80 23.53
N TYR A 103 -2.26 -15.97 22.62
CA TYR A 103 -1.40 -16.30 21.49
C TYR A 103 -0.56 -15.08 21.10
N TYR A 104 0.51 -15.32 20.39
CA TYR A 104 1.30 -14.30 19.71
C TYR A 104 0.81 -14.16 18.27
N GLU A 105 0.53 -12.93 17.84
CA GLU A 105 0.25 -12.59 16.45
C GLU A 105 0.78 -11.18 16.17
N ALA A 106 1.56 -11.04 15.10
CA ALA A 106 2.05 -9.75 14.64
C ALA A 106 2.18 -9.73 13.12
N LEU A 107 1.62 -8.69 12.49
CA LEU A 107 1.89 -8.35 11.09
C LEU A 107 2.92 -7.23 11.07
N HIS A 108 4.13 -7.53 10.62
CA HIS A 108 5.25 -6.60 10.72
C HIS A 108 6.15 -6.65 9.49
N ARG A 109 7.02 -5.66 9.39
CA ARG A 109 8.03 -5.57 8.34
C ARG A 109 9.34 -6.21 8.81
N MET A 110 9.98 -6.94 7.92
CA MET A 110 11.34 -7.45 8.10
C MET A 110 12.26 -6.91 7.00
N ILE A 111 13.51 -6.65 7.35
CA ILE A 111 14.52 -6.14 6.43
C ILE A 111 15.35 -7.32 5.94
N ALA A 112 15.27 -7.59 4.64
CA ALA A 112 16.07 -8.62 3.97
C ALA A 112 17.55 -8.22 3.84
N LYS A 113 18.41 -9.17 3.53
CA LYS A 113 19.88 -8.99 3.36
C LYS A 113 20.25 -7.88 2.35
N ASN A 114 19.41 -7.68 1.33
CA ASN A 114 19.59 -6.64 0.30
C ASN A 114 18.93 -5.30 0.65
N GLY A 115 18.44 -5.13 1.87
CA GLY A 115 17.71 -3.94 2.33
C GLY A 115 16.23 -3.87 1.92
N LYS A 116 15.73 -4.85 1.14
CA LYS A 116 14.33 -4.90 0.75
C LYS A 116 13.44 -5.21 1.97
N VAL A 117 12.33 -4.50 2.07
CA VAL A 117 11.32 -4.74 3.11
C VAL A 117 10.36 -5.83 2.65
N SER A 118 10.13 -6.82 3.52
CA SER A 118 9.13 -7.87 3.37
C SER A 118 8.12 -7.79 4.51
N TRP A 119 6.82 -7.96 4.19
CA TRP A 119 5.76 -8.05 5.20
C TRP A 119 5.59 -9.49 5.64
N VAL A 120 5.58 -9.71 6.95
CA VAL A 120 5.48 -11.02 7.56
C VAL A 120 4.32 -11.04 8.55
N LEU A 121 3.42 -12.01 8.38
CA LEU A 121 2.46 -12.38 9.41
C LEU A 121 3.08 -13.49 10.25
N ASP A 122 3.38 -13.18 11.50
CA ASP A 122 3.96 -14.09 12.47
C ASP A 122 2.90 -14.49 13.50
N ARG A 123 2.75 -15.79 13.73
CA ARG A 123 1.82 -16.34 14.71
C ARG A 123 2.50 -17.43 15.52
N GLY A 124 2.30 -17.44 16.82
CA GLY A 124 2.91 -18.43 17.70
C GLY A 124 2.09 -18.74 18.93
N ARG A 125 2.39 -19.91 19.50
CA ARG A 125 1.83 -20.34 20.79
C ARG A 125 2.91 -21.02 21.61
N VAL A 126 2.87 -20.80 22.91
CA VAL A 126 3.68 -21.62 23.84
C VAL A 126 3.19 -23.06 23.75
N SER A 127 4.10 -23.94 23.37
CA SER A 127 3.86 -25.38 23.20
C SER A 127 4.33 -26.21 24.41
N GLU A 128 5.13 -25.62 25.29
CA GLU A 128 5.67 -26.30 26.48
C GLU A 128 5.92 -25.28 27.59
N TRP A 129 5.48 -25.63 28.82
CA TRP A 129 5.66 -24.83 30.03
C TRP A 129 6.44 -25.64 31.09
N ASP A 130 7.18 -24.96 31.97
CA ASP A 130 7.78 -25.61 33.14
C ASP A 130 6.75 -25.79 34.28
N ALA A 131 7.18 -26.44 35.37
CA ALA A 131 6.34 -26.67 36.55
C ALA A 131 5.96 -25.37 37.29
N HIS A 132 6.63 -24.25 36.98
CA HIS A 132 6.41 -22.94 37.58
C HIS A 132 5.55 -22.02 36.70
N GLY A 133 5.12 -22.50 35.52
CA GLY A 133 4.35 -21.72 34.56
C GLY A 133 5.16 -20.80 33.66
N ASN A 134 6.50 -21.00 33.58
CA ASN A 134 7.31 -20.26 32.61
C ASN A 134 7.29 -20.97 31.25
N ALA A 135 7.24 -20.19 30.19
CA ALA A 135 7.31 -20.71 28.82
C ALA A 135 8.67 -21.32 28.52
N LEU A 136 8.70 -22.59 28.09
CA LEU A 136 9.91 -23.30 27.66
C LEU A 136 10.05 -23.28 26.15
N LYS A 137 8.97 -23.49 25.42
CA LYS A 137 8.98 -23.51 23.94
C LYS A 137 7.80 -22.77 23.35
N VAL A 138 8.08 -22.02 22.30
CA VAL A 138 7.06 -21.41 21.43
C VAL A 138 7.16 -22.03 20.07
N THR A 139 6.03 -22.43 19.49
CA THR A 139 5.95 -22.93 18.11
C THR A 139 5.05 -22.01 17.31
N GLY A 140 5.47 -21.64 16.11
CA GLY A 140 4.74 -20.69 15.32
C GLY A 140 5.01 -20.80 13.82
N THR A 141 4.36 -19.90 13.06
CA THR A 141 4.45 -19.83 11.62
C THR A 141 4.72 -18.41 11.15
N HIS A 142 5.58 -18.28 10.14
CA HIS A 142 5.72 -17.05 9.34
C HIS A 142 5.05 -17.24 7.99
N ILE A 143 4.33 -16.22 7.54
CA ILE A 143 3.73 -16.14 6.20
C ILE A 143 4.26 -14.86 5.55
N ASP A 144 4.79 -14.97 4.34
CA ASP A 144 5.14 -13.81 3.52
C ASP A 144 3.86 -13.18 2.95
N MET A 145 3.53 -11.99 3.42
CA MET A 145 2.36 -11.19 3.02
C MET A 145 2.75 -10.03 2.08
N THR A 146 3.99 -10.05 1.56
CA THR A 146 4.51 -8.91 0.78
C THR A 146 3.70 -8.67 -0.49
N LYS A 147 3.32 -9.74 -1.19
CA LYS A 147 2.51 -9.62 -2.41
C LYS A 147 1.11 -9.13 -2.11
N GLU A 148 0.48 -9.67 -1.07
CA GLU A 148 -0.86 -9.27 -0.63
C GLU A 148 -0.89 -7.78 -0.25
N LYS A 149 0.11 -7.32 0.50
CA LYS A 149 0.26 -5.90 0.86
C LYS A 149 0.54 -5.00 -0.36
N GLN A 150 1.30 -5.48 -1.32
CA GLN A 150 1.51 -4.77 -2.59
C GLN A 150 0.21 -4.67 -3.40
N TYR A 151 -0.56 -5.76 -3.52
CA TYR A 151 -1.86 -5.73 -4.20
C TYR A 151 -2.87 -4.83 -3.48
N GLU A 152 -2.94 -4.88 -2.15
CA GLU A 152 -3.78 -4.00 -1.35
C GLU A 152 -3.44 -2.53 -1.60
N ALA A 153 -2.16 -2.17 -1.60
CA ALA A 153 -1.68 -0.82 -1.90
C ALA A 153 -2.01 -0.40 -3.34
N GLN A 154 -1.82 -1.30 -4.33
CA GLN A 154 -2.16 -1.04 -5.72
C GLN A 154 -3.67 -0.85 -5.91
N LEU A 155 -4.49 -1.71 -5.32
CA LEU A 155 -5.95 -1.58 -5.36
C LEU A 155 -6.41 -0.28 -4.71
N SER A 156 -5.83 0.10 -3.57
CA SER A 156 -6.09 1.37 -2.92
C SER A 156 -5.70 2.56 -3.79
N ALA A 157 -4.53 2.48 -4.43
CA ALA A 157 -4.07 3.52 -5.36
C ALA A 157 -5.04 3.67 -6.54
N LEU A 158 -5.43 2.58 -7.20
CA LEU A 158 -6.39 2.59 -8.31
C LEU A 158 -7.79 3.07 -7.88
N ALA A 159 -8.20 2.75 -6.65
CA ALA A 159 -9.49 3.19 -6.13
C ALA A 159 -9.55 4.72 -5.88
N HIS A 160 -8.40 5.37 -5.62
CA HIS A 160 -8.36 6.78 -5.19
C HIS A 160 -7.60 7.72 -6.12
N HIS A 161 -6.72 7.21 -6.97
CA HIS A 161 -5.87 8.03 -7.82
C HIS A 161 -6.01 7.71 -9.31
N ASP A 162 -5.75 8.70 -10.15
CA ASP A 162 -5.59 8.55 -11.60
C ASP A 162 -4.22 7.92 -11.89
N PRO A 163 -4.14 6.80 -12.63
CA PRO A 163 -2.89 6.05 -12.81
C PRO A 163 -1.82 6.78 -13.64
N LEU A 164 -2.21 7.74 -14.48
CA LEU A 164 -1.27 8.51 -15.29
C LEU A 164 -0.66 9.66 -14.51
N THR A 165 -1.51 10.42 -13.82
CA THR A 165 -1.11 11.71 -13.22
C THR A 165 -0.85 11.61 -11.72
N GLY A 166 -1.29 10.55 -11.05
CA GLY A 166 -1.23 10.40 -9.60
C GLY A 166 -2.21 11.31 -8.84
N LEU A 167 -2.96 12.16 -9.52
CA LEU A 167 -3.99 13.00 -8.91
C LEU A 167 -5.15 12.17 -8.35
N THR A 168 -5.95 12.78 -7.51
CA THR A 168 -7.21 12.19 -7.06
C THR A 168 -8.10 11.85 -8.25
N ASN A 169 -8.66 10.64 -8.31
CA ASN A 169 -9.59 10.27 -9.37
C ASN A 169 -11.01 10.81 -9.07
N ARG A 170 -11.93 10.68 -10.03
CA ARG A 170 -13.32 11.16 -9.90
C ARG A 170 -14.03 10.59 -8.66
N HIS A 171 -13.82 9.31 -8.35
CA HIS A 171 -14.47 8.66 -7.21
C HIS A 171 -13.98 9.23 -5.87
N ALA A 172 -12.69 9.37 -5.71
CA ALA A 172 -12.11 9.96 -4.51
C ALA A 172 -12.41 11.46 -4.39
N LEU A 173 -12.48 12.21 -5.50
CA LEU A 173 -12.97 13.59 -5.49
C LEU A 173 -14.38 13.69 -4.89
N GLN A 174 -15.30 12.80 -5.28
CA GLN A 174 -16.64 12.76 -4.70
C GLN A 174 -16.61 12.54 -3.19
N SER A 175 -15.77 11.62 -2.72
CA SER A 175 -15.61 11.35 -1.29
C SER A 175 -15.02 12.56 -0.53
N HIS A 176 -14.05 13.25 -1.13
CA HIS A 176 -13.50 14.50 -0.61
C HIS A 176 -14.55 15.61 -0.58
N PHE A 177 -15.36 15.76 -1.62
CA PHE A 177 -16.42 16.74 -1.70
C PHE A 177 -17.41 16.57 -0.54
N GLU A 178 -17.93 15.38 -0.29
CA GLU A 178 -18.88 15.12 0.78
C GLU A 178 -18.30 15.42 2.18
N ARG A 179 -17.02 15.16 2.37
CA ARG A 179 -16.32 15.49 3.62
C ARG A 179 -16.12 16.99 3.78
N MET A 180 -15.59 17.66 2.74
CA MET A 180 -15.26 19.09 2.79
C MET A 180 -16.52 19.97 2.89
N LYS A 181 -17.61 19.60 2.23
CA LYS A 181 -18.91 20.26 2.30
C LYS A 181 -19.47 20.33 3.73
N LYS A 182 -19.20 19.30 4.55
CA LYS A 182 -19.60 19.28 5.98
C LYS A 182 -18.75 20.20 6.85
N GLN A 183 -17.56 20.56 6.41
CA GLN A 183 -16.61 21.39 7.15
C GLN A 183 -16.84 22.88 6.93
N GLY A 184 -17.53 23.25 5.87
CA GLY A 184 -17.83 24.64 5.55
C GLY A 184 -18.15 24.87 4.08
N PRO A 185 -18.29 26.15 3.68
CA PRO A 185 -18.52 26.52 2.31
C PRO A 185 -17.40 26.02 1.38
N LEU A 186 -17.77 25.58 0.17
CA LEU A 186 -16.89 24.93 -0.80
C LEU A 186 -17.16 25.49 -2.21
N CYS A 187 -16.11 25.69 -3.00
CA CYS A 187 -16.20 25.92 -4.44
C CYS A 187 -15.66 24.72 -5.19
N VAL A 188 -16.26 24.43 -6.35
CA VAL A 188 -15.76 23.43 -7.30
C VAL A 188 -15.32 24.15 -8.56
N ALA A 189 -14.10 23.87 -9.03
CA ALA A 189 -13.67 24.29 -10.35
C ALA A 189 -13.65 23.07 -11.29
N TYR A 190 -14.08 23.28 -12.53
CA TYR A 190 -13.95 22.35 -13.63
C TYR A 190 -12.98 22.95 -14.66
N ILE A 191 -12.02 22.17 -15.11
CA ILE A 191 -10.95 22.61 -16.01
C ILE A 191 -10.90 21.66 -17.19
N ASP A 192 -10.79 22.23 -18.38
CA ASP A 192 -10.56 21.49 -19.63
C ASP A 192 -9.40 22.16 -20.37
N LEU A 193 -8.51 21.34 -20.93
CA LEU A 193 -7.31 21.82 -21.62
C LEU A 193 -7.62 22.19 -23.07
N ASP A 194 -7.42 23.45 -23.40
CA ASP A 194 -7.63 23.94 -24.74
C ASP A 194 -6.54 23.42 -25.71
N ASN A 195 -6.98 22.89 -26.83
CA ASN A 195 -6.14 22.37 -27.90
C ASN A 195 -5.30 21.11 -27.54
N PHE A 196 -5.62 20.42 -26.43
CA PHE A 196 -4.90 19.19 -26.04
C PHE A 196 -5.03 18.09 -27.10
N LYS A 197 -6.19 17.95 -27.75
CA LYS A 197 -6.35 17.02 -28.87
C LYS A 197 -5.35 17.27 -30.00
N HIS A 198 -5.04 18.52 -30.30
CA HIS A 198 -4.06 18.87 -31.32
C HIS A 198 -2.65 18.40 -30.99
N VAL A 199 -2.29 18.44 -29.71
CA VAL A 199 -1.02 17.87 -29.23
C VAL A 199 -0.98 16.37 -29.49
N ASN A 200 -2.02 15.63 -29.13
CA ASN A 200 -2.12 14.20 -29.41
C ASN A 200 -2.06 13.87 -30.89
N ASP A 201 -2.79 14.61 -31.72
CA ASP A 201 -2.87 14.39 -33.17
C ASP A 201 -1.55 14.72 -33.89
N THR A 202 -0.76 15.67 -33.36
CA THR A 202 0.47 16.15 -34.00
C THR A 202 1.74 15.46 -33.45
N LEU A 203 1.83 15.27 -32.12
CA LEU A 203 3.03 14.77 -31.44
C LEU A 203 2.83 13.35 -30.87
N GLY A 204 1.62 12.80 -30.98
CA GLY A 204 1.28 11.48 -30.49
C GLY A 204 0.80 11.44 -29.02
N HIS A 205 0.09 10.39 -28.65
CA HIS A 205 -0.50 10.22 -27.31
C HIS A 205 0.54 10.23 -26.19
N ARG A 206 1.75 9.72 -26.42
CA ARG A 206 2.82 9.76 -25.42
C ARG A 206 3.19 11.19 -25.04
N SER A 207 3.30 12.08 -26.00
CA SER A 207 3.55 13.52 -25.77
C SER A 207 2.38 14.18 -25.04
N GLY A 208 1.12 13.78 -25.33
CA GLY A 208 -0.04 14.20 -24.54
C GLY A 208 0.03 13.74 -23.09
N ASP A 209 0.43 12.50 -22.83
CA ASP A 209 0.63 11.99 -21.48
C ASP A 209 1.71 12.77 -20.72
N GLU A 210 2.82 13.11 -21.38
CA GLU A 210 3.90 13.96 -20.83
C GLU A 210 3.37 15.36 -20.46
N VAL A 211 2.55 15.98 -21.32
CA VAL A 211 1.90 17.28 -21.03
C VAL A 211 1.03 17.17 -19.79
N LEU A 212 0.19 16.14 -19.67
CA LEU A 212 -0.68 15.94 -18.51
C LEU A 212 0.13 15.79 -17.22
N ILE A 213 1.20 15.01 -17.23
CA ILE A 213 2.08 14.79 -16.06
C ILE A 213 2.77 16.10 -15.65
N GLN A 214 3.37 16.83 -16.61
CA GLN A 214 4.03 18.11 -16.31
C GLN A 214 3.04 19.17 -15.82
N LEU A 215 1.83 19.23 -16.41
CA LEU A 215 0.79 20.14 -15.96
C LEU A 215 0.39 19.85 -14.51
N CYS A 216 0.20 18.57 -14.14
CA CYS A 216 -0.13 18.20 -12.77
C CYS A 216 0.93 18.64 -11.77
N GLN A 217 2.20 18.52 -12.09
CA GLN A 217 3.31 19.03 -11.26
C GLN A 217 3.19 20.54 -11.05
N ARG A 218 3.00 21.31 -12.15
CA ARG A 218 2.81 22.76 -12.08
C ARG A 218 1.56 23.15 -11.30
N MET A 219 0.45 22.40 -11.46
CA MET A 219 -0.77 22.64 -10.69
C MET A 219 -0.53 22.50 -9.17
N HIS A 220 0.24 21.49 -8.75
CA HIS A 220 0.61 21.31 -7.34
C HIS A 220 1.46 22.46 -6.79
N GLU A 221 2.29 23.08 -7.61
CA GLU A 221 3.15 24.22 -7.20
C GLU A 221 2.35 25.50 -6.99
N VAL A 222 1.30 25.72 -7.82
CA VAL A 222 0.55 26.99 -7.79
C VAL A 222 -0.74 26.94 -6.96
N VAL A 223 -1.21 25.75 -6.62
CA VAL A 223 -2.46 25.55 -5.88
C VAL A 223 -2.18 25.42 -4.39
N PRO A 224 -2.93 26.14 -3.52
CA PRO A 224 -2.78 25.99 -2.07
C PRO A 224 -3.00 24.56 -1.58
N ALA A 225 -2.23 24.14 -0.56
CA ALA A 225 -2.28 22.78 -0.01
C ALA A 225 -3.67 22.34 0.51
N ALA A 226 -4.56 23.29 0.84
CA ALA A 226 -5.93 22.97 1.26
C ALA A 226 -6.86 22.59 0.10
N VAL A 227 -6.44 22.78 -1.15
CA VAL A 227 -7.23 22.46 -2.36
C VAL A 227 -6.95 21.03 -2.78
N VAL A 228 -8.02 20.28 -3.05
CA VAL A 228 -7.89 18.94 -3.61
C VAL A 228 -7.98 19.03 -5.14
N ILE A 229 -6.97 18.52 -5.82
CA ILE A 229 -6.90 18.45 -7.29
C ILE A 229 -7.20 17.02 -7.72
N GLY A 230 -8.06 16.87 -8.74
CA GLY A 230 -8.32 15.55 -9.32
C GLY A 230 -8.50 15.60 -10.82
N ARG A 231 -8.27 14.44 -11.46
CA ARG A 231 -8.54 14.24 -12.88
C ARG A 231 -9.86 13.50 -13.06
N ILE A 232 -10.74 14.09 -13.85
CA ILE A 232 -12.06 13.51 -14.14
C ILE A 232 -11.95 12.48 -15.26
N GLY A 233 -11.12 12.75 -16.27
CA GLY A 233 -10.82 11.87 -17.41
C GLY A 233 -10.26 12.67 -18.57
N GLY A 234 -9.51 12.02 -19.49
CA GLY A 234 -8.95 12.70 -20.65
C GLY A 234 -8.11 13.93 -20.28
N ASP A 235 -8.52 15.09 -20.74
CA ASP A 235 -7.96 16.42 -20.52
C ASP A 235 -8.76 17.26 -19.49
N GLU A 236 -9.64 16.61 -18.72
CA GLU A 236 -10.54 17.26 -17.78
C GLU A 236 -10.09 17.07 -16.33
N PHE A 237 -10.08 18.17 -15.57
CA PHE A 237 -9.69 18.21 -14.16
C PHE A 237 -10.75 18.89 -13.31
N ALA A 238 -10.76 18.61 -12.03
CA ALA A 238 -11.59 19.35 -11.06
C ALA A 238 -10.80 19.69 -9.80
N LEU A 239 -11.12 20.83 -9.21
CA LEU A 239 -10.58 21.27 -7.93
C LEU A 239 -11.70 21.45 -6.92
N LEU A 240 -11.42 21.00 -5.69
CA LEU A 240 -12.27 21.30 -4.53
C LEU A 240 -11.57 22.35 -3.69
N MET A 241 -12.14 23.54 -3.62
CA MET A 241 -11.55 24.71 -2.99
C MET A 241 -12.35 25.09 -1.73
N PRO A 242 -11.80 24.87 -0.52
CA PRO A 242 -12.49 25.27 0.70
C PRO A 242 -12.61 26.80 0.81
N TYR A 243 -13.72 27.26 1.32
CA TYR A 243 -14.13 28.65 1.40
C TYR A 243 -13.30 29.53 2.35
N LEU A 244 -12.43 28.92 3.14
CA LEU A 244 -11.38 29.65 3.88
C LEU A 244 -10.45 30.45 2.95
N ILE A 245 -10.52 30.14 1.65
CA ILE A 245 -9.96 30.93 0.57
C ILE A 245 -11.03 31.97 0.19
N SER A 246 -10.86 33.21 0.59
CA SER A 246 -11.76 34.32 0.18
C SER A 246 -11.92 34.33 -1.35
N PHE A 247 -13.08 34.76 -1.87
CA PHE A 247 -13.35 34.81 -3.30
C PHE A 247 -12.24 35.42 -4.17
N PRO A 248 -11.50 36.48 -3.73
CA PRO A 248 -10.29 36.92 -4.39
C PRO A 248 -9.20 35.83 -4.54
N LYS A 249 -9.00 34.96 -3.54
CA LYS A 249 -8.01 33.89 -3.61
C LYS A 249 -8.40 32.78 -4.59
N VAL A 250 -9.69 32.46 -4.70
CA VAL A 250 -10.22 31.55 -5.73
C VAL A 250 -9.86 32.06 -7.13
N ARG A 251 -10.05 33.36 -7.37
CA ARG A 251 -9.68 34.00 -8.65
C ARG A 251 -8.17 33.97 -8.89
N ILE A 252 -7.35 34.25 -7.86
CA ILE A 252 -5.88 34.17 -7.95
C ILE A 252 -5.46 32.76 -8.30
N THR A 253 -6.02 31.74 -7.65
CA THR A 253 -5.72 30.33 -7.94
C THR A 253 -6.10 29.98 -9.37
N ALA A 254 -7.27 30.39 -9.86
CA ALA A 254 -7.69 30.16 -11.24
C ALA A 254 -6.73 30.81 -12.26
N GLN A 255 -6.33 32.06 -12.00
CA GLN A 255 -5.38 32.78 -12.84
C GLN A 255 -4.00 32.07 -12.87
N ALA A 256 -3.49 31.64 -11.72
CA ALA A 256 -2.22 30.92 -11.65
C ALA A 256 -2.27 29.56 -12.41
N LEU A 257 -3.40 28.88 -12.38
CA LEU A 257 -3.61 27.65 -13.15
C LEU A 257 -3.59 27.92 -14.67
N LEU A 258 -4.21 29.01 -15.13
CA LEU A 258 -4.18 29.41 -16.55
C LEU A 258 -2.74 29.68 -16.99
N GLU A 259 -1.97 30.40 -16.19
CA GLU A 259 -0.58 30.73 -16.48
C GLU A 259 0.31 29.45 -16.51
N ALA A 260 0.07 28.52 -15.59
CA ALA A 260 0.76 27.23 -15.55
C ALA A 260 0.46 26.37 -16.79
N ALA A 261 -0.79 26.40 -17.29
CA ALA A 261 -1.17 25.70 -18.51
C ALA A 261 -0.58 26.38 -19.77
N LEU A 262 -0.50 27.71 -19.81
CA LEU A 262 -0.02 28.46 -20.95
C LEU A 262 1.51 28.38 -21.11
N THR A 263 2.23 28.12 -20.01
CA THR A 263 3.69 27.94 -20.06
C THR A 263 4.06 26.75 -20.95
N PRO A 264 4.90 26.90 -21.98
CA PRO A 264 5.23 25.83 -22.89
C PRO A 264 5.77 24.58 -22.21
N PHE A 265 5.47 23.41 -22.78
CA PHE A 265 5.89 22.10 -22.30
C PHE A 265 7.06 21.61 -23.18
N GLU A 266 8.18 21.32 -22.55
CA GLU A 266 9.31 20.67 -23.22
C GLU A 266 9.09 19.15 -23.15
N LEU A 267 9.04 18.50 -24.31
CA LEU A 267 8.70 17.09 -24.48
C LEU A 267 9.83 16.36 -25.20
N ASP A 268 9.90 15.05 -25.06
CA ASP A 268 10.90 14.23 -25.77
C ASP A 268 10.88 14.44 -27.29
N ASN A 269 9.68 14.65 -27.87
CA ASN A 269 9.47 14.78 -29.31
C ASN A 269 9.25 16.22 -29.80
N GLY A 270 9.54 17.24 -28.98
CA GLY A 270 9.36 18.63 -29.36
C GLY A 270 8.78 19.49 -28.25
N ARG A 271 8.08 20.54 -28.65
CA ARG A 271 7.49 21.52 -27.72
C ARG A 271 6.00 21.64 -27.96
N ALA A 272 5.22 21.65 -26.88
CA ALA A 272 3.78 21.90 -26.96
C ALA A 272 3.40 23.17 -26.19
N GLN A 273 2.32 23.82 -26.63
CA GLN A 273 1.67 24.89 -25.91
C GLN A 273 0.18 24.67 -25.95
N ILE A 274 -0.43 24.71 -24.78
CA ILE A 274 -1.87 24.54 -24.60
C ILE A 274 -2.43 25.72 -23.78
N GLY A 275 -3.75 25.88 -23.77
CA GLY A 275 -4.46 26.74 -22.82
C GLY A 275 -5.29 25.91 -21.87
N ALA A 276 -6.03 26.58 -21.00
CA ALA A 276 -7.05 25.96 -20.18
C ALA A 276 -8.28 26.86 -20.08
N SER A 277 -9.47 26.24 -20.04
CA SER A 277 -10.73 26.91 -19.75
C SER A 277 -11.24 26.43 -18.42
N VAL A 278 -11.57 27.34 -17.50
CA VAL A 278 -11.91 27.04 -16.10
C VAL A 278 -13.29 27.59 -15.77
N GLY A 279 -14.19 26.74 -15.32
CA GLY A 279 -15.46 27.15 -14.73
C GLY A 279 -15.48 26.93 -13.23
N ILE A 280 -16.03 27.84 -12.46
CA ILE A 280 -16.03 27.77 -11.01
C ILE A 280 -17.47 27.93 -10.50
N ALA A 281 -17.93 26.99 -9.67
CA ALA A 281 -19.23 27.02 -9.02
C ALA A 281 -19.11 26.99 -7.50
N GLN A 282 -19.89 27.83 -6.83
CA GLN A 282 -20.08 27.71 -5.38
C GLN A 282 -21.02 26.55 -5.08
N VAL A 283 -20.65 25.70 -4.12
CA VAL A 283 -21.50 24.61 -3.65
C VAL A 283 -22.68 25.17 -2.85
N ARG A 284 -23.88 24.76 -3.19
CA ARG A 284 -25.13 25.18 -2.56
C ARG A 284 -25.60 24.14 -1.53
N ALA A 285 -26.48 24.57 -0.65
CA ALA A 285 -27.21 23.63 0.22
C ALA A 285 -28.01 22.62 -0.65
N GLY A 286 -27.84 21.34 -0.39
CA GLY A 286 -28.49 20.28 -1.16
C GLY A 286 -27.73 19.77 -2.38
N ASP A 287 -26.69 20.46 -2.86
CA ASP A 287 -25.89 19.95 -3.97
C ASP A 287 -25.20 18.62 -3.62
N ASP A 288 -25.21 17.69 -4.54
CA ASP A 288 -24.22 16.62 -4.62
C ASP A 288 -23.04 17.06 -5.49
N PHE A 289 -22.02 16.20 -5.55
CA PHE A 289 -20.82 16.46 -6.35
C PHE A 289 -21.13 16.67 -7.83
N SER A 290 -22.06 15.89 -8.39
CA SER A 290 -22.43 15.96 -9.80
C SER A 290 -23.14 17.28 -10.13
N ALA A 291 -24.05 17.74 -9.29
CA ALA A 291 -24.73 19.01 -9.48
C ALA A 291 -23.78 20.21 -9.46
N ALA A 292 -22.82 20.20 -8.52
CA ALA A 292 -21.80 21.25 -8.45
C ALA A 292 -20.86 21.23 -9.68
N LEU A 293 -20.46 20.03 -10.15
CA LEU A 293 -19.67 19.87 -11.37
C LEU A 293 -20.38 20.37 -12.63
N VAL A 294 -21.65 20.04 -12.81
CA VAL A 294 -22.43 20.49 -13.96
C VAL A 294 -22.46 22.01 -14.04
N ARG A 295 -22.68 22.72 -12.94
CA ARG A 295 -22.65 24.19 -12.95
C ARG A 295 -21.26 24.77 -13.24
N ALA A 296 -20.22 24.12 -12.74
CA ALA A 296 -18.85 24.51 -13.07
C ALA A 296 -18.54 24.27 -14.55
N ASP A 297 -18.98 23.13 -15.11
CA ASP A 297 -18.83 22.81 -16.52
C ASP A 297 -19.58 23.81 -17.43
N GLU A 298 -20.83 24.19 -17.11
CA GLU A 298 -21.58 25.22 -17.84
C GLU A 298 -20.80 26.56 -17.87
N ALA A 299 -20.23 26.96 -16.75
CA ALA A 299 -19.39 28.16 -16.68
C ALA A 299 -18.12 28.06 -17.53
N MET A 300 -17.45 26.91 -17.50
CA MET A 300 -16.27 26.60 -18.31
C MET A 300 -16.62 26.60 -19.82
N TYR A 301 -17.73 25.98 -20.19
CA TYR A 301 -18.21 25.94 -21.59
C TYR A 301 -18.44 27.35 -22.16
N ASN A 302 -18.96 28.28 -21.35
CA ASN A 302 -19.11 29.69 -21.74
C ASN A 302 -17.75 30.35 -22.05
N ILE A 303 -16.71 30.04 -21.30
CA ILE A 303 -15.35 30.50 -21.57
C ILE A 303 -14.84 29.95 -22.90
N LYS A 304 -15.03 28.63 -23.13
CA LYS A 304 -14.63 27.99 -24.42
C LYS A 304 -15.28 28.67 -25.64
N ARG A 305 -16.57 29.05 -25.54
CA ARG A 305 -17.28 29.76 -26.62
C ARG A 305 -16.80 31.18 -26.84
N ASN A 306 -16.26 31.83 -25.82
CA ASN A 306 -15.88 33.24 -25.85
C ASN A 306 -14.37 33.46 -26.08
N GLY A 307 -13.65 32.49 -26.66
CA GLY A 307 -12.26 32.63 -27.05
C GLY A 307 -11.28 31.73 -26.32
N LYS A 308 -11.78 30.84 -25.43
CA LYS A 308 -10.94 29.91 -24.64
C LYS A 308 -10.00 30.65 -23.68
N HIS A 309 -9.11 29.89 -23.02
CA HIS A 309 -8.04 30.36 -22.13
C HIS A 309 -8.50 31.47 -21.16
N GLY A 310 -9.33 31.09 -20.21
CA GLY A 310 -9.88 31.99 -19.21
C GLY A 310 -10.64 31.25 -18.12
N PHE A 311 -11.17 31.99 -17.15
CA PHE A 311 -12.03 31.44 -16.11
C PHE A 311 -13.35 32.18 -16.01
N GLY A 312 -14.40 31.49 -15.62
CA GLY A 312 -15.73 32.01 -15.40
C GLY A 312 -16.36 31.47 -14.13
N LEU A 313 -17.30 32.26 -13.60
CA LEU A 313 -18.07 31.89 -12.43
C LEU A 313 -19.46 31.47 -12.83
N ALA A 314 -19.97 30.37 -12.28
CA ALA A 314 -21.37 29.98 -12.44
C ALA A 314 -22.29 31.06 -11.86
N SER A 315 -23.40 31.34 -12.55
CA SER A 315 -24.38 32.30 -12.10
C SER A 315 -24.91 31.99 -10.69
N ALA A 316 -25.19 33.02 -9.92
CA ALA A 316 -25.71 32.92 -8.55
C ALA A 316 -27.25 32.65 -8.51
N SER A 317 -27.83 32.18 -9.63
CA SER A 317 -29.31 31.94 -9.71
C SER A 317 -29.72 30.68 -8.94
#